data_84ec726cad45d2b83139f61458095b71
#
_entry.id   84ec726cad45d2b83139f61458095b71
#
_cell.length_a   1.000
_cell.length_b   1.000
_cell.length_c   1.000
_cell.angle_alpha   90.00
_cell.angle_beta   90.00
_cell.angle_gamma   90.00
#
_symmetry.space_group_name_H-M   'P 1'
#
loop_
_entity.id
_entity.type
_entity.pdbx_description
1 polymer ?
#
loop_
_entity_poly.entity_id
_entity_poly.type
_entity_poly.pdbx_seq_one_letter_code
_entity_poly.pdbx_strand_id
1 'polypeptide(L)'
;VDPRFHGTVYRAANWLYLGLSRGYRRTPQGYSATRYSAKKVFVKPLHANAPTLLSTPVLPLPYRQGVPKMMLSAQQMRSLPDFFSDIPDPRRRQGRRHSLPTVLAIACGAILCGMRGYKAIADWAHSLGPKARERFRCRRVNGRYLVPSESIIRNLMIRVDPNHLDSSVRLWNQTYAQQDCTLA
;
A
#
# COMPACT_ATOMS: atom_id res chain seq x y z
N VAL A 1 -11.08 29.37 8.87
CA VAL A 1 -9.73 29.05 9.44
C VAL A 1 -9.63 29.76 10.76
N ASP A 2 -9.27 29.09 11.84
CA ASP A 2 -9.03 29.75 13.13
C ASP A 2 -7.91 30.79 12.91
N PRO A 3 -8.17 32.09 13.13
CA PRO A 3 -7.18 33.14 12.88
C PRO A 3 -5.94 33.02 13.78
N ARG A 4 -6.06 32.29 14.89
CA ARG A 4 -4.96 32.02 15.83
C ARG A 4 -3.98 30.96 15.33
N PHE A 5 -4.35 30.13 14.32
CA PHE A 5 -3.47 29.09 13.78
C PHE A 5 -2.62 29.63 12.65
N HIS A 6 -1.40 30.01 12.94
CA HIS A 6 -0.46 30.56 11.95
C HIS A 6 0.43 29.50 11.29
N GLY A 7 0.42 28.28 11.78
CA GLY A 7 1.26 27.19 11.26
C GLY A 7 2.76 27.35 11.59
N THR A 8 3.09 28.11 12.60
CA THR A 8 4.48 28.42 13.01
C THR A 8 5.30 27.17 13.27
N VAL A 9 4.73 26.17 13.98
CA VAL A 9 5.40 24.92 14.29
C VAL A 9 5.80 24.16 13.01
N TYR A 10 4.91 24.11 12.01
CA TYR A 10 5.19 23.44 10.74
C TYR A 10 6.26 24.15 9.93
N ARG A 11 6.24 25.50 9.92
CA ARG A 11 7.28 26.30 9.25
C ARG A 11 8.63 26.15 9.91
N ALA A 12 8.68 26.16 11.24
CA ALA A 12 9.90 25.92 12.01
C ALA A 12 10.48 24.52 11.78
N ALA A 13 9.64 23.52 11.47
CA ALA A 13 10.05 22.17 11.12
C ALA A 13 10.29 21.95 9.61
N ASN A 14 10.47 23.03 8.84
CA ASN A 14 10.70 23.01 7.39
C ASN A 14 9.58 22.34 6.57
N TRP A 15 8.32 22.53 7.01
CA TRP A 15 7.16 22.14 6.22
C TRP A 15 6.75 23.26 5.26
N LEU A 16 6.44 22.90 4.03
CA LEU A 16 6.00 23.85 3.01
C LEU A 16 4.48 24.09 3.14
N TYR A 17 4.09 25.36 3.15
CA TYR A 17 2.69 25.73 3.08
C TYR A 17 2.20 25.70 1.63
N LEU A 18 1.20 24.88 1.34
CA LEU A 18 0.63 24.73 0.00
C LEU A 18 -0.66 25.53 -0.22
N GLY A 19 -1.19 26.21 0.79
CA GLY A 19 -2.43 26.95 0.67
C GLY A 19 -3.55 26.40 1.54
N LEU A 20 -4.79 26.64 1.13
CA LEU A 20 -5.98 26.25 1.85
C LEU A 20 -6.65 25.05 1.16
N SER A 21 -7.15 24.10 1.97
CA SER A 21 -7.98 23.02 1.46
C SER A 21 -9.33 23.55 0.96
N ARG A 22 -9.99 22.79 0.06
CA ARG A 22 -11.33 23.17 -0.44
C ARG A 22 -12.43 23.05 0.62
N GLY A 23 -12.14 22.50 1.79
CA GLY A 23 -13.10 22.37 2.90
C GLY A 23 -14.07 21.20 2.77
N TYR A 24 -13.85 20.24 1.89
CA TYR A 24 -14.64 19.02 1.80
C TYR A 24 -14.06 17.90 2.65
N ARG A 25 -14.91 17.10 3.27
CA ARG A 25 -14.50 15.87 3.97
C ARG A 25 -14.69 14.66 3.06
N ARG A 26 -13.79 13.71 3.14
CA ARG A 26 -13.94 12.42 2.49
C ARG A 26 -14.92 11.56 3.31
N THR A 27 -15.92 11.00 2.64
CA THR A 27 -16.89 10.05 3.17
C THR A 27 -16.71 8.69 2.47
N PRO A 28 -17.31 7.61 2.96
CA PRO A 28 -17.30 6.32 2.25
C PRO A 28 -17.88 6.38 0.84
N GLN A 29 -18.81 7.31 0.60
CA GLN A 29 -19.48 7.52 -0.68
C GLN A 29 -18.80 8.58 -1.57
N GLY A 30 -17.65 9.13 -1.15
CA GLY A 30 -16.95 10.19 -1.88
C GLY A 30 -16.65 11.41 -1.01
N TYR A 31 -16.90 12.61 -1.51
CA TYR A 31 -16.74 13.84 -0.75
C TYR A 31 -18.09 14.35 -0.22
N SER A 32 -18.08 14.95 0.97
CA SER A 32 -19.29 15.53 1.57
C SER A 32 -19.87 16.64 0.69
N ALA A 33 -21.19 16.69 0.58
CA ALA A 33 -21.88 17.79 -0.06
C ALA A 33 -21.71 19.12 0.72
N THR A 34 -21.54 19.01 2.06
CA THR A 34 -21.37 20.19 2.93
C THR A 34 -19.91 20.64 2.91
N ARG A 35 -19.71 21.94 2.65
CA ARG A 35 -18.41 22.57 2.71
C ARG A 35 -18.12 23.02 4.15
N TYR A 36 -17.02 22.53 4.70
CA TYR A 36 -16.50 22.93 6.01
C TYR A 36 -15.49 24.07 5.87
N SER A 37 -15.05 24.64 6.99
CA SER A 37 -14.00 25.67 6.98
C SER A 37 -12.72 25.12 6.33
N ALA A 38 -12.12 25.94 5.46
CA ALA A 38 -10.86 25.61 4.81
C ALA A 38 -9.73 25.50 5.85
N LYS A 39 -8.86 24.51 5.70
CA LYS A 39 -7.70 24.28 6.58
C LYS A 39 -6.41 24.62 5.85
N LYS A 40 -5.42 25.16 6.56
CA LYS A 40 -4.07 25.32 6.03
C LYS A 40 -3.45 23.96 5.77
N VAL A 41 -2.90 23.78 4.57
CA VAL A 41 -2.24 22.54 4.14
C VAL A 41 -0.75 22.74 4.18
N PHE A 42 -0.06 21.86 4.90
CA PHE A 42 1.40 21.82 4.97
C PHE A 42 1.89 20.47 4.51
N VAL A 43 3.02 20.42 3.80
CA VAL A 43 3.71 19.19 3.41
C VAL A 43 5.15 19.25 3.86
N LYS A 44 5.69 18.11 4.30
CA LYS A 44 7.11 17.97 4.62
C LYS A 44 7.81 17.42 3.39
N PRO A 45 8.74 18.19 2.76
CA PRO A 45 9.55 17.65 1.68
C PRO A 45 10.49 16.57 2.22
N LEU A 46 10.50 15.42 1.58
CA LEU A 46 11.40 14.32 1.92
C LEU A 46 12.70 14.35 1.10
N HIS A 47 12.77 15.26 0.13
CA HIS A 47 13.91 15.45 -0.74
C HIS A 47 14.27 16.93 -0.82
N ALA A 48 15.57 17.24 -0.85
CA ALA A 48 16.05 18.64 -0.88
C ALA A 48 15.49 19.44 -2.08
N ASN A 49 15.34 18.81 -3.22
CA ASN A 49 14.86 19.44 -4.46
C ASN A 49 13.32 19.42 -4.60
N ALA A 50 12.57 18.97 -3.59
CA ALA A 50 11.12 18.90 -3.65
C ALA A 50 10.44 20.25 -3.98
N PRO A 51 10.89 21.41 -3.44
CA PRO A 51 10.30 22.70 -3.81
C PRO A 51 10.43 23.02 -5.30
N THR A 52 11.59 22.74 -5.89
CA THR A 52 11.85 22.97 -7.31
C THR A 52 11.04 22.01 -8.19
N LEU A 53 10.96 20.73 -7.83
CA LEU A 53 10.19 19.72 -8.54
C LEU A 53 8.69 20.00 -8.50
N LEU A 54 8.17 20.48 -7.35
CA LEU A 54 6.75 20.78 -7.18
C LEU A 54 6.31 22.10 -7.80
N SER A 55 7.25 23.03 -8.04
CA SER A 55 6.98 24.31 -8.70
C SER A 55 7.12 24.25 -10.23
N THR A 56 7.58 23.16 -10.80
CA THR A 56 7.62 23.01 -12.26
C THR A 56 6.19 22.88 -12.82
N PRO A 57 5.81 23.68 -13.83
CA PRO A 57 4.47 23.63 -14.43
C PRO A 57 4.20 22.28 -15.13
N VAL A 58 5.25 21.53 -15.37
CA VAL A 58 5.20 20.22 -16.01
C VAL A 58 5.94 19.21 -15.13
N LEU A 59 5.21 18.33 -14.46
CA LEU A 59 5.82 17.25 -13.71
C LEU A 59 6.72 16.40 -14.61
N PRO A 60 7.93 16.00 -14.17
CA PRO A 60 8.77 15.04 -14.89
C PRO A 60 8.00 13.77 -15.24
N LEU A 61 8.36 13.11 -16.36
CA LEU A 61 7.69 11.91 -16.87
C LEU A 61 7.33 10.86 -15.81
N PRO A 62 8.19 10.52 -14.83
CA PRO A 62 7.84 9.57 -13.76
C PRO A 62 6.65 10.01 -12.90
N TYR A 63 6.39 11.30 -12.80
CA TYR A 63 5.29 11.85 -12.01
C TYR A 63 4.05 12.20 -12.85
N ARG A 64 4.21 12.34 -14.19
CA ARG A 64 3.07 12.55 -15.11
C ARG A 64 2.26 11.30 -15.34
N GLN A 65 2.94 10.18 -15.37
CA GLN A 65 2.30 8.88 -15.56
C GLN A 65 1.80 8.37 -14.22
N GLY A 66 1.12 9.06 -13.39
CA GLY A 66 0.73 8.62 -12.05
C GLY A 66 1.51 7.37 -11.66
N VAL A 67 2.06 7.21 -10.51
CA VAL A 67 2.88 6.05 -10.12
C VAL A 67 2.38 4.85 -10.90
N PRO A 68 3.18 4.23 -11.80
CA PRO A 68 2.70 3.14 -12.63
C PRO A 68 2.03 2.20 -11.64
N LYS A 69 0.74 1.95 -11.84
CA LYS A 69 0.01 1.03 -10.99
C LYS A 69 0.74 -0.29 -11.25
N MET A 70 1.70 -0.63 -10.39
CA MET A 70 2.48 -1.84 -10.58
C MET A 70 1.48 -2.98 -10.61
N MET A 71 1.16 -3.40 -11.82
CA MET A 71 0.28 -4.53 -12.03
C MET A 71 1.17 -5.75 -11.95
N LEU A 72 1.07 -6.46 -10.84
CA LEU A 72 1.73 -7.76 -10.71
C LEU A 72 1.30 -8.67 -11.85
N SER A 73 2.26 -9.21 -12.57
CA SER A 73 2.01 -10.23 -13.57
C SER A 73 1.41 -11.50 -12.94
N ALA A 74 0.81 -12.34 -13.76
CA ALA A 74 0.25 -13.61 -13.27
C ALA A 74 1.32 -14.50 -12.64
N GLN A 75 2.54 -14.46 -13.16
CA GLN A 75 3.68 -15.22 -12.64
C GLN A 75 4.15 -14.67 -11.28
N GLN A 76 4.28 -13.35 -11.16
CA GLN A 76 4.63 -12.68 -9.92
C GLN A 76 3.61 -12.99 -8.80
N MET A 77 2.31 -12.97 -9.11
CA MET A 77 1.28 -13.33 -8.13
C MET A 77 1.39 -14.80 -7.67
N ARG A 78 1.75 -15.72 -8.58
CA ARG A 78 1.88 -17.14 -8.23
C ARG A 78 3.13 -17.43 -7.41
N SER A 79 4.22 -16.72 -7.67
CA SER A 79 5.51 -16.95 -7.00
C SER A 79 5.55 -16.35 -5.59
N LEU A 80 4.89 -15.21 -5.35
CA LEU A 80 4.94 -14.55 -4.04
C LEU A 80 4.70 -15.49 -2.84
N PRO A 81 3.68 -16.36 -2.84
CA PRO A 81 3.47 -17.29 -1.71
C PRO A 81 4.65 -18.26 -1.50
N ASP A 82 5.38 -18.63 -2.55
CA ASP A 82 6.51 -19.58 -2.43
C ASP A 82 7.67 -18.95 -1.65
N PHE A 83 7.97 -17.68 -1.90
CA PHE A 83 9.01 -16.96 -1.17
C PHE A 83 8.72 -16.75 0.31
N PHE A 84 7.49 -16.90 0.74
CA PHE A 84 7.08 -16.79 2.15
C PHE A 84 6.83 -18.13 2.83
N SER A 85 7.07 -19.27 2.15
CA SER A 85 6.78 -20.60 2.68
C SER A 85 7.62 -20.97 3.90
N ASP A 86 8.86 -20.49 3.96
CA ASP A 86 9.82 -20.81 5.00
C ASP A 86 9.71 -19.90 6.24
N ILE A 87 8.86 -18.88 6.18
CA ILE A 87 8.65 -17.97 7.31
C ILE A 87 7.85 -18.69 8.40
N PRO A 88 8.36 -18.76 9.65
CA PRO A 88 7.64 -19.36 10.76
C PRO A 88 6.30 -18.66 11.03
N ASP A 89 5.22 -19.41 11.15
CA ASP A 89 3.89 -18.86 11.43
C ASP A 89 3.73 -18.57 12.93
N PRO A 90 3.72 -17.29 13.36
CA PRO A 90 3.63 -16.93 14.77
C PRO A 90 2.25 -17.15 15.38
N ARG A 91 1.25 -17.57 14.58
CA ARG A 91 -0.12 -17.77 15.03
C ARG A 91 -0.34 -19.16 15.61
N ARG A 92 -1.23 -19.26 16.60
CA ARG A 92 -1.73 -20.53 17.09
C ARG A 92 -2.55 -21.27 16.01
N ARG A 93 -2.66 -22.59 16.07
CA ARG A 93 -3.38 -23.44 15.08
C ARG A 93 -4.79 -22.93 14.76
N GLN A 94 -5.54 -22.48 15.76
CA GLN A 94 -6.90 -21.95 15.61
C GLN A 94 -6.98 -20.66 14.77
N GLY A 95 -5.89 -19.87 14.70
CA GLY A 95 -5.81 -18.62 13.92
C GLY A 95 -5.38 -18.78 12.45
N ARG A 96 -5.17 -20.03 11.99
CA ARG A 96 -4.57 -20.33 10.66
C ARG A 96 -5.61 -20.61 9.57
N ARG A 97 -6.77 -19.96 9.59
CA ARG A 97 -7.79 -20.11 8.53
C ARG A 97 -7.24 -19.81 7.13
N HIS A 98 -6.38 -18.83 7.02
CA HIS A 98 -5.60 -18.51 5.82
C HIS A 98 -4.13 -18.86 6.10
N SER A 99 -3.44 -19.49 5.14
CA SER A 99 -2.02 -19.79 5.28
C SER A 99 -1.21 -18.49 5.42
N LEU A 100 -0.10 -18.55 6.16
CA LEU A 100 0.79 -17.40 6.32
C LEU A 100 1.30 -16.89 4.97
N PRO A 101 1.82 -17.75 4.06
CA PRO A 101 2.28 -17.31 2.76
C PRO A 101 1.22 -16.56 1.95
N THR A 102 -0.04 -17.02 1.97
CA THR A 102 -1.14 -16.35 1.27
C THR A 102 -1.40 -14.94 1.84
N VAL A 103 -1.43 -14.79 3.17
CA VAL A 103 -1.70 -13.49 3.79
C VAL A 103 -0.57 -12.50 3.48
N LEU A 104 0.70 -12.94 3.58
CA LEU A 104 1.85 -12.13 3.26
C LEU A 104 1.90 -11.76 1.78
N ALA A 105 1.63 -12.70 0.88
CA ALA A 105 1.61 -12.46 -0.56
C ALA A 105 0.53 -11.43 -0.95
N ILE A 106 -0.66 -11.51 -0.36
CA ILE A 106 -1.72 -10.52 -0.56
C ILE A 106 -1.29 -9.16 -0.02
N ALA A 107 -0.69 -9.11 1.18
CA ALA A 107 -0.23 -7.84 1.76
C ALA A 107 0.86 -7.19 0.91
N CYS A 108 1.88 -7.96 0.49
CA CYS A 108 2.94 -7.47 -0.39
C CYS A 108 2.38 -7.03 -1.76
N GLY A 109 1.53 -7.85 -2.37
CA GLY A 109 0.90 -7.51 -3.65
C GLY A 109 0.09 -6.22 -3.58
N ALA A 110 -0.67 -6.02 -2.52
CA ALA A 110 -1.42 -4.79 -2.30
C ALA A 110 -0.50 -3.56 -2.13
N ILE A 111 0.58 -3.71 -1.36
CA ILE A 111 1.58 -2.64 -1.14
C ILE A 111 2.27 -2.27 -2.45
N LEU A 112 2.69 -3.24 -3.25
CA LEU A 112 3.26 -3.03 -4.58
C LEU A 112 2.28 -2.32 -5.52
N CYS A 113 0.97 -2.59 -5.38
CA CYS A 113 -0.09 -1.85 -6.09
C CYS A 113 -0.43 -0.49 -5.45
N GLY A 114 0.37 0.00 -4.50
CA GLY A 114 0.23 1.32 -3.88
C GLY A 114 -0.77 1.39 -2.72
N MET A 115 -1.29 0.27 -2.24
CA MET A 115 -2.20 0.26 -1.08
C MET A 115 -1.41 0.52 0.20
N ARG A 116 -1.94 1.40 1.06
CA ARG A 116 -1.32 1.74 2.34
C ARG A 116 -2.30 1.55 3.49
N GLY A 117 -1.85 0.85 4.52
CA GLY A 117 -2.67 0.53 5.70
C GLY A 117 -3.53 -0.73 5.54
N TYR A 118 -3.81 -1.38 6.66
CA TYR A 118 -4.44 -2.71 6.71
C TYR A 118 -5.82 -2.75 6.06
N LYS A 119 -6.61 -1.68 6.25
CA LYS A 119 -7.94 -1.58 5.62
C LYS A 119 -7.84 -1.53 4.10
N ALA A 120 -6.97 -0.69 3.54
CA ALA A 120 -6.80 -0.58 2.09
C ALA A 120 -6.30 -1.89 1.48
N ILE A 121 -5.40 -2.61 2.17
CA ILE A 121 -4.93 -3.94 1.77
C ILE A 121 -6.09 -4.95 1.74
N ALA A 122 -6.93 -4.95 2.77
CA ALA A 122 -8.10 -5.84 2.82
C ALA A 122 -9.12 -5.50 1.72
N ASP A 123 -9.44 -4.22 1.52
CA ASP A 123 -10.36 -3.77 0.47
C ASP A 123 -9.82 -4.16 -0.93
N TRP A 124 -8.51 -4.00 -1.16
CA TRP A 124 -7.86 -4.47 -2.39
C TRP A 124 -7.97 -5.99 -2.55
N ALA A 125 -7.73 -6.78 -1.50
CA ALA A 125 -7.87 -8.23 -1.54
C ALA A 125 -9.31 -8.65 -1.89
N HIS A 126 -10.31 -7.92 -1.37
CA HIS A 126 -11.72 -8.14 -1.71
C HIS A 126 -12.06 -7.76 -3.15
N SER A 127 -11.35 -6.81 -3.76
CA SER A 127 -11.55 -6.43 -5.17
C SER A 127 -10.92 -7.40 -6.17
N LEU A 128 -10.06 -8.31 -5.72
CA LEU A 128 -9.42 -9.31 -6.58
C LEU A 128 -10.44 -10.26 -7.19
N GLY A 129 -10.34 -10.49 -8.50
CA GLY A 129 -11.13 -11.49 -9.19
C GLY A 129 -10.73 -12.93 -8.81
N PRO A 130 -11.57 -13.95 -9.13
CA PRO A 130 -11.32 -15.34 -8.77
C PRO A 130 -9.96 -15.89 -9.22
N LYS A 131 -9.54 -15.57 -10.45
CA LYS A 131 -8.24 -15.98 -11.00
C LYS A 131 -7.04 -15.39 -10.23
N ALA A 132 -7.14 -14.14 -9.77
CA ALA A 132 -6.09 -13.53 -8.96
C ALA A 132 -6.03 -14.15 -7.56
N ARG A 133 -7.19 -14.40 -6.94
CA ARG A 133 -7.26 -15.08 -5.63
C ARG A 133 -6.68 -16.49 -5.69
N GLU A 134 -6.90 -17.22 -6.78
CA GLU A 134 -6.29 -18.52 -7.02
C GLU A 134 -4.77 -18.43 -7.10
N ARG A 135 -4.23 -17.47 -7.83
CA ARG A 135 -2.78 -17.23 -7.96
C ARG A 135 -2.11 -16.93 -6.63
N PHE A 136 -2.78 -16.19 -5.75
CA PHE A 136 -2.35 -15.96 -4.37
C PHE A 136 -2.59 -17.15 -3.44
N ARG A 137 -3.07 -18.29 -3.96
CA ARG A 137 -3.39 -19.52 -3.19
C ARG A 137 -4.40 -19.28 -2.07
N CYS A 138 -5.39 -18.42 -2.33
CA CYS A 138 -6.49 -18.22 -1.39
C CYS A 138 -7.25 -19.54 -1.17
N ARG A 139 -7.61 -19.80 0.08
CA ARG A 139 -8.41 -20.99 0.45
C ARG A 139 -9.74 -20.97 -0.29
N ARG A 140 -10.12 -22.11 -0.89
CA ARG A 140 -11.42 -22.30 -1.52
C ARG A 140 -12.39 -23.01 -0.58
N VAL A 141 -13.59 -22.47 -0.40
CA VAL A 141 -14.66 -23.04 0.41
C VAL A 141 -15.97 -22.88 -0.37
N ASN A 142 -16.73 -23.94 -0.51
CA ASN A 142 -18.01 -23.92 -1.26
C ASN A 142 -17.91 -23.23 -2.63
N GLY A 143 -16.85 -23.54 -3.38
CA GLY A 143 -16.63 -22.97 -4.72
C GLY A 143 -16.10 -21.54 -4.76
N ARG A 144 -15.99 -20.83 -3.62
CA ARG A 144 -15.53 -19.43 -3.53
C ARG A 144 -14.16 -19.32 -2.87
N TYR A 145 -13.31 -18.46 -3.41
CA TYR A 145 -12.03 -18.13 -2.80
C TYR A 145 -12.22 -17.09 -1.68
N LEU A 146 -11.78 -17.43 -0.48
CA LEU A 146 -11.82 -16.56 0.68
C LEU A 146 -10.54 -15.73 0.75
N VAL A 147 -10.68 -14.45 1.05
CA VAL A 147 -9.56 -13.52 1.29
C VAL A 147 -9.47 -13.18 2.77
N PRO A 148 -8.27 -12.86 3.30
CA PRO A 148 -8.10 -12.48 4.68
C PRO A 148 -8.76 -11.12 4.96
N SER A 149 -9.38 -10.99 6.13
CA SER A 149 -9.92 -9.72 6.61
C SER A 149 -8.83 -8.78 7.11
N GLU A 150 -9.15 -7.50 7.30
CA GLU A 150 -8.24 -6.50 7.87
C GLU A 150 -7.63 -6.96 9.19
N SER A 151 -8.44 -7.51 10.09
CA SER A 151 -7.97 -7.98 11.41
C SER A 151 -6.97 -9.13 11.30
N ILE A 152 -7.15 -10.04 10.34
CA ILE A 152 -6.22 -11.15 10.09
C ILE A 152 -4.90 -10.60 9.57
N ILE A 153 -4.94 -9.70 8.58
CA ILE A 153 -3.75 -9.07 8.00
C ILE A 153 -2.99 -8.30 9.08
N ARG A 154 -3.68 -7.44 9.83
CA ARG A 154 -3.09 -6.64 10.91
C ARG A 154 -2.43 -7.53 11.97
N ASN A 155 -3.16 -8.52 12.50
CA ASN A 155 -2.65 -9.39 13.55
C ASN A 155 -1.44 -10.22 13.10
N LEU A 156 -1.38 -10.59 11.84
CA LEU A 156 -0.23 -11.29 11.28
C LEU A 156 0.96 -10.35 11.15
N MET A 157 0.78 -9.20 10.48
CA MET A 157 1.86 -8.25 10.20
C MET A 157 2.52 -7.69 11.47
N ILE A 158 1.80 -7.61 12.59
CA ILE A 158 2.36 -7.20 13.89
C ILE A 158 3.24 -8.30 14.51
N ARG A 159 2.99 -9.58 14.19
CA ARG A 159 3.62 -10.72 14.84
C ARG A 159 4.69 -11.41 14.00
N VAL A 160 4.67 -11.22 12.69
CA VAL A 160 5.69 -11.82 11.81
C VAL A 160 7.04 -11.18 12.08
N ASP A 161 8.09 -12.00 12.06
CA ASP A 161 9.45 -11.49 12.19
C ASP A 161 9.81 -10.64 10.97
N PRO A 162 10.13 -9.35 11.16
CA PRO A 162 10.45 -8.45 10.06
C PRO A 162 11.70 -8.85 9.27
N ASN A 163 12.67 -9.52 9.92
CA ASN A 163 13.92 -9.94 9.24
C ASN A 163 13.64 -11.06 8.23
N HIS A 164 12.83 -12.05 8.61
CA HIS A 164 12.42 -13.11 7.69
C HIS A 164 11.62 -12.53 6.51
N LEU A 165 10.69 -11.61 6.80
CA LEU A 165 9.89 -10.97 5.75
C LEU A 165 10.76 -10.16 4.79
N ASP A 166 11.67 -9.33 5.32
CA ASP A 166 12.58 -8.50 4.51
C ASP A 166 13.47 -9.35 3.61
N SER A 167 14.06 -10.42 4.15
CA SER A 167 14.90 -11.35 3.40
C SER A 167 14.14 -12.00 2.25
N SER A 168 12.91 -12.46 2.51
CA SER A 168 12.07 -13.09 1.49
C SER A 168 11.65 -12.10 0.38
N VAL A 169 11.29 -10.87 0.75
CA VAL A 169 10.92 -9.82 -0.21
C VAL A 169 12.13 -9.39 -1.04
N ARG A 170 13.32 -9.26 -0.44
CA ARG A 170 14.56 -8.97 -1.18
C ARG A 170 14.88 -10.04 -2.20
N LEU A 171 14.79 -11.30 -1.80
CA LEU A 171 15.03 -12.44 -2.71
C LEU A 171 14.04 -12.43 -3.88
N TRP A 172 12.76 -12.20 -3.61
CA TRP A 172 11.75 -12.06 -4.65
C TRP A 172 12.04 -10.89 -5.59
N ASN A 173 12.40 -9.71 -5.05
CA ASN A 173 12.77 -8.54 -5.85
C ASN A 173 13.97 -8.81 -6.74
N GLN A 174 15.03 -9.46 -6.21
CA GLN A 174 16.21 -9.82 -6.99
C GLN A 174 15.88 -10.73 -8.17
N THR A 175 14.98 -11.69 -7.96
CA THR A 175 14.55 -12.64 -8.99
C THR A 175 13.81 -11.95 -10.13
N TYR A 176 13.00 -10.91 -9.84
CA TYR A 176 12.16 -10.25 -10.84
C TYR A 176 12.75 -8.93 -11.36
N ALA A 177 13.59 -8.22 -10.61
CA ALA A 177 14.27 -7.03 -11.09
C ALA A 177 15.25 -7.33 -12.24
N GLN A 178 15.86 -8.51 -12.24
CA GLN A 178 16.73 -8.95 -13.35
C GLN A 178 15.95 -9.23 -14.63
N GLN A 179 14.66 -9.55 -14.55
CA GLN A 179 13.82 -9.79 -15.72
C GLN A 179 13.36 -8.50 -16.41
N ASP A 180 13.19 -7.42 -15.63
CA ASP A 180 12.79 -6.11 -16.19
C ASP A 180 13.95 -5.38 -16.89
N CYS A 181 15.20 -5.68 -16.54
CA CYS A 181 16.38 -5.10 -17.17
C CYS A 181 16.70 -5.72 -18.55
N THR A 182 16.07 -6.81 -18.93
CA THR A 182 16.29 -7.50 -20.22
C THR A 182 15.36 -7.01 -21.33
N LEU A 183 14.48 -6.05 -21.06
CA LEU A 183 13.52 -5.46 -22.01
C LEU A 183 13.84 -4.00 -22.35
N ALA A 184 15.06 -3.52 -22.05
CA ALA A 184 15.53 -2.17 -22.39
C ALA A 184 16.51 -2.21 -23.58
#